data_8455febe3d1cab58ec63afc1b49223e0
#
_entry.id   8455febe3d1cab58ec63afc1b49223e0
#
_cell.length_a   1.000
_cell.length_b   1.000
_cell.length_c   1.000
_cell.angle_alpha   90.00
_cell.angle_beta   90.00
_cell.angle_gamma   90.00
#
_symmetry.space_group_name_H-M   'P 1'
#
loop_
_entity.id
_entity.type
_entity.pdbx_description
1 polymer ?
#
loop_
_entity_poly.entity_id
_entity_poly.type
_entity_poly.pdbx_seq_one_letter_code
_entity_poly.pdbx_strand_id
1 'polypeptide(L)'
;MDDYLKTDMTEFGLMLKSINPSVEWIAIPPEVKWVDAGCSMNQLSALKYVEVQDVYVLLSIMYPPKKIVITDSSQFWNVEVLVALGRESIQEIEIRNNKYYTSEDGIVYTKDKKKLLKCPPERTGHIVIPDGVREIGERAFANSKVESITFPDSLREIGYEAFVHCTKLNQIDFGRGIKEIGKTAFEWCSVLTVLKLPPQIKKICEYAFRNCINLKKVILNDGLKMISYGAFDTHSANMESVKLPKSLKHLGPDNFDTAKSIILNEIPKKVFAKQLVEDYTLSGVEALNRMEGSSIHATKLEIAGKTVYLPCVVSDKKAMANLLMHPERYGESYAIGVDSFACDAAVLSYMAGYEEPKEYIMQNDIRIADRLVDAGHYEEIIKCLPLFKDCTVKLIDAMTQNSDNTMLRAYLLEYMKEDKTDFDI
;
A
#
# COMPACT_ATOMS: atom_id res chain seq x y z
N MET A 1 -36.62 12.05 35.06
CA MET A 1 -36.28 11.98 33.65
C MET A 1 -36.66 13.34 33.09
N ASP A 2 -35.73 14.03 32.47
CA ASP A 2 -35.93 15.41 32.06
C ASP A 2 -37.06 15.53 31.03
N ASP A 3 -37.85 16.63 31.12
CA ASP A 3 -38.95 16.93 30.18
C ASP A 3 -38.55 17.01 28.70
N TYR A 4 -37.25 16.85 28.43
CA TYR A 4 -36.67 16.97 27.09
C TYR A 4 -36.51 15.63 26.38
N LEU A 5 -36.64 14.50 27.06
CA LEU A 5 -36.43 13.15 26.50
C LEU A 5 -37.71 12.33 26.52
N LYS A 6 -38.12 11.80 25.38
CA LYS A 6 -39.18 10.78 25.30
C LYS A 6 -38.52 9.40 25.15
N THR A 7 -38.90 8.52 26.03
CA THR A 7 -38.40 7.14 26.08
C THR A 7 -39.53 6.15 25.97
N ASP A 8 -39.21 4.95 25.47
CA ASP A 8 -40.14 3.83 25.39
C ASP A 8 -39.47 2.58 25.94
N MET A 9 -40.23 1.72 26.62
CA MET A 9 -39.73 0.43 27.12
C MET A 9 -39.83 -0.59 25.98
N THR A 10 -38.72 -1.25 25.68
CA THR A 10 -38.65 -2.33 24.69
C THR A 10 -38.25 -3.63 25.37
N GLU A 11 -38.32 -4.76 24.67
CA GLU A 11 -37.81 -6.06 25.17
C GLU A 11 -36.30 -6.03 25.49
N PHE A 12 -35.56 -5.07 24.92
CA PHE A 12 -34.11 -4.87 25.10
C PHE A 12 -33.78 -3.79 26.15
N GLY A 13 -34.77 -3.17 26.78
CA GLY A 13 -34.59 -2.09 27.75
C GLY A 13 -35.16 -0.74 27.33
N LEU A 14 -34.82 0.32 28.04
CA LEU A 14 -35.31 1.67 27.78
C LEU A 14 -34.66 2.25 26.52
N MET A 15 -35.50 2.72 25.58
CA MET A 15 -35.07 3.30 24.31
C MET A 15 -35.40 4.79 24.26
N LEU A 16 -34.42 5.61 23.85
CA LEU A 16 -34.64 7.03 23.55
C LEU A 16 -35.31 7.14 22.17
N LYS A 17 -36.52 7.68 22.14
CA LYS A 17 -37.38 7.76 20.96
C LYS A 17 -37.39 9.12 20.30
N SER A 18 -37.36 10.18 21.07
CA SER A 18 -37.28 11.56 20.56
C SER A 18 -36.77 12.53 21.60
N ILE A 19 -36.29 13.68 21.10
CA ILE A 19 -35.72 14.77 21.87
C ILE A 19 -36.53 16.04 21.55
N ASN A 20 -36.69 16.92 22.55
CA ASN A 20 -37.25 18.24 22.31
C ASN A 20 -36.35 19.05 21.37
N PRO A 21 -36.85 19.58 20.26
CA PRO A 21 -36.02 20.25 19.26
C PRO A 21 -35.45 21.61 19.72
N SER A 22 -35.87 22.13 20.87
CA SER A 22 -35.37 23.40 21.43
C SER A 22 -34.04 23.25 22.21
N VAL A 23 -33.56 22.03 22.43
CA VAL A 23 -32.32 21.83 23.19
C VAL A 23 -31.09 21.78 22.29
N GLU A 24 -29.99 22.34 22.79
CA GLU A 24 -28.71 22.32 22.08
C GLU A 24 -27.84 21.13 22.41
N TRP A 25 -28.09 20.50 23.53
CA TRP A 25 -27.39 19.28 23.98
C TRP A 25 -28.29 18.50 24.94
N ILE A 26 -27.96 17.21 25.10
CA ILE A 26 -28.64 16.34 26.09
C ILE A 26 -27.64 15.46 26.84
N ALA A 27 -28.02 15.06 28.04
CA ALA A 27 -27.43 13.92 28.73
C ALA A 27 -28.32 12.69 28.57
N ILE A 28 -27.79 11.60 28.05
CA ILE A 28 -28.50 10.32 27.96
C ILE A 28 -28.32 9.59 29.30
N PRO A 29 -29.39 9.36 30.05
CA PRO A 29 -29.30 8.65 31.34
C PRO A 29 -28.79 7.22 31.18
N PRO A 30 -28.14 6.62 32.20
CA PRO A 30 -27.54 5.27 32.12
C PRO A 30 -28.56 4.14 31.96
N GLU A 31 -29.82 4.41 32.27
CA GLU A 31 -30.94 3.46 32.12
C GLU A 31 -31.31 3.31 30.63
N VAL A 32 -31.04 4.32 29.79
CA VAL A 32 -31.29 4.25 28.35
C VAL A 32 -30.23 3.37 27.69
N LYS A 33 -30.67 2.29 27.08
CA LYS A 33 -29.79 1.30 26.44
C LYS A 33 -29.72 1.46 24.93
N TRP A 34 -30.74 2.07 24.32
CA TRP A 34 -30.89 2.20 22.88
C TRP A 34 -31.31 3.59 22.48
N VAL A 35 -30.94 4.00 21.26
CA VAL A 35 -31.45 5.19 20.62
C VAL A 35 -32.17 4.78 19.34
N ASP A 36 -33.40 5.26 19.16
CA ASP A 36 -34.14 5.05 17.91
C ASP A 36 -33.40 5.64 16.71
N ALA A 37 -33.42 4.92 15.58
CA ALA A 37 -32.68 5.31 14.40
C ALA A 37 -33.12 6.67 13.83
N GLY A 38 -34.43 6.97 13.87
CA GLY A 38 -34.98 8.27 13.44
C GLY A 38 -34.57 9.39 14.40
N CYS A 39 -34.56 9.12 15.70
CA CYS A 39 -34.04 10.05 16.71
C CYS A 39 -32.55 10.32 16.49
N SER A 40 -31.74 9.30 16.26
CA SER A 40 -30.32 9.44 15.97
C SER A 40 -30.07 10.28 14.72
N MET A 41 -30.78 9.97 13.60
CA MET A 41 -30.57 10.65 12.34
C MET A 41 -31.02 12.10 12.33
N ASN A 42 -32.20 12.39 12.87
CA ASN A 42 -32.87 13.69 12.70
C ASN A 42 -32.68 14.65 13.88
N GLN A 43 -32.34 14.14 15.05
CA GLN A 43 -32.32 14.94 16.26
C GLN A 43 -30.94 14.93 16.95
N LEU A 44 -30.36 13.78 17.22
CA LEU A 44 -29.02 13.73 17.86
C LEU A 44 -27.94 14.37 17.00
N SER A 45 -27.94 14.10 15.71
CA SER A 45 -26.94 14.65 14.78
C SER A 45 -26.95 16.19 14.71
N ALA A 46 -28.09 16.82 15.03
CA ALA A 46 -28.26 18.27 15.02
C ALA A 46 -27.79 18.96 16.32
N LEU A 47 -27.53 18.19 17.39
CA LEU A 47 -27.08 18.75 18.67
C LEU A 47 -25.64 19.24 18.58
N LYS A 48 -25.28 20.19 19.45
CA LYS A 48 -23.89 20.59 19.66
C LYS A 48 -23.07 19.46 20.22
N TYR A 49 -23.60 18.75 21.21
CA TYR A 49 -22.99 17.55 21.76
C TYR A 49 -24.05 16.66 22.45
N VAL A 50 -23.68 15.39 22.67
CA VAL A 50 -24.39 14.46 23.54
C VAL A 50 -23.48 14.02 24.66
N GLU A 51 -24.00 14.02 25.89
CA GLU A 51 -23.34 13.45 27.05
C GLU A 51 -23.87 12.02 27.28
N VAL A 52 -22.98 11.05 27.43
CA VAL A 52 -23.33 9.64 27.67
C VAL A 52 -22.73 9.18 29.00
N GLN A 53 -23.59 8.58 29.83
CA GLN A 53 -23.23 7.99 31.12
C GLN A 53 -23.02 6.47 31.05
N ASP A 54 -23.52 5.84 30.01
CA ASP A 54 -23.21 4.44 29.64
C ASP A 54 -22.66 4.47 28.20
N VAL A 55 -21.37 4.13 28.01
CA VAL A 55 -20.72 4.17 26.70
C VAL A 55 -21.35 3.19 25.70
N TYR A 56 -21.97 2.14 26.16
CA TYR A 56 -22.57 1.12 25.27
C TYR A 56 -23.79 1.65 24.50
N VAL A 57 -24.43 2.73 24.96
CA VAL A 57 -25.48 3.40 24.19
C VAL A 57 -24.96 3.94 22.85
N LEU A 58 -23.65 4.26 22.77
CA LEU A 58 -23.00 4.70 21.53
C LEU A 58 -23.14 3.70 20.41
N LEU A 59 -23.26 2.41 20.70
CA LEU A 59 -23.44 1.36 19.68
C LEU A 59 -24.73 1.56 18.87
N SER A 60 -25.77 2.11 19.50
CA SER A 60 -27.06 2.40 18.86
C SER A 60 -27.14 3.79 18.21
N ILE A 61 -26.21 4.70 18.49
CA ILE A 61 -26.20 6.04 17.91
C ILE A 61 -25.55 5.99 16.51
N MET A 62 -26.35 5.82 15.47
CA MET A 62 -25.85 5.74 14.09
C MET A 62 -25.31 7.07 13.57
N TYR A 63 -25.93 8.19 13.96
CA TYR A 63 -25.61 9.55 13.51
C TYR A 63 -25.30 10.44 14.72
N PRO A 64 -24.11 10.35 15.32
CA PRO A 64 -23.77 11.16 16.47
C PRO A 64 -23.53 12.62 16.10
N PRO A 65 -23.67 13.55 17.06
CA PRO A 65 -23.25 14.94 16.89
C PRO A 65 -21.73 15.04 16.74
N LYS A 66 -21.24 16.22 16.40
CA LYS A 66 -19.81 16.47 16.22
C LYS A 66 -18.97 16.27 17.49
N LYS A 67 -19.58 16.43 18.65
CA LYS A 67 -18.93 16.25 19.95
C LYS A 67 -19.67 15.22 20.81
N ILE A 68 -18.90 14.30 21.38
CA ILE A 68 -19.34 13.32 22.37
C ILE A 68 -18.69 13.65 23.70
N VAL A 69 -19.48 13.75 24.75
CA VAL A 69 -19.00 13.88 26.13
C VAL A 69 -19.29 12.56 26.87
N ILE A 70 -18.27 11.99 27.47
CA ILE A 70 -18.37 10.70 28.15
C ILE A 70 -18.13 10.88 29.63
N THR A 71 -19.12 10.56 30.47
CA THR A 71 -19.04 10.58 31.92
C THR A 71 -19.13 9.19 32.54
N ASP A 72 -19.10 8.15 31.69
CA ASP A 72 -19.05 6.75 32.10
C ASP A 72 -17.79 6.47 32.93
N SER A 73 -17.96 5.81 34.05
CA SER A 73 -16.88 5.42 34.94
C SER A 73 -16.40 3.97 34.77
N SER A 74 -16.89 3.26 33.77
CA SER A 74 -16.51 1.85 33.49
C SER A 74 -15.02 1.71 33.15
N GLN A 75 -14.46 0.59 33.50
CA GLN A 75 -13.04 0.26 33.30
C GLN A 75 -12.75 -0.28 31.89
N PHE A 76 -13.70 -1.00 31.32
CA PHE A 76 -13.47 -1.74 30.09
C PHE A 76 -14.33 -1.19 28.97
N TRP A 77 -13.66 -0.53 28.00
CA TRP A 77 -14.24 -0.23 26.71
C TRP A 77 -13.78 -1.30 25.74
N ASN A 78 -14.73 -2.01 25.16
CA ASN A 78 -14.42 -3.00 24.15
C ASN A 78 -14.14 -2.34 22.78
N VAL A 79 -13.67 -3.14 21.82
CA VAL A 79 -13.40 -2.68 20.46
C VAL A 79 -14.63 -2.05 19.81
N GLU A 80 -15.83 -2.53 20.08
CA GLU A 80 -17.08 -2.01 19.52
C GLU A 80 -17.34 -0.56 19.94
N VAL A 81 -17.09 -0.21 21.21
CA VAL A 81 -17.17 1.18 21.69
C VAL A 81 -16.17 2.07 20.97
N LEU A 82 -14.92 1.63 20.83
CA LEU A 82 -13.91 2.38 20.10
C LEU A 82 -14.24 2.54 18.59
N VAL A 83 -14.90 1.52 18.00
CA VAL A 83 -15.44 1.62 16.63
C VAL A 83 -16.59 2.63 16.57
N ALA A 84 -17.50 2.64 17.55
CA ALA A 84 -18.60 3.61 17.60
C ALA A 84 -18.08 5.06 17.73
N LEU A 85 -17.01 5.29 18.49
CA LEU A 85 -16.32 6.58 18.58
C LEU A 85 -15.58 6.95 17.27
N GLY A 86 -15.45 6.04 16.33
CA GLY A 86 -14.87 6.24 15.00
C GLY A 86 -15.87 6.59 13.91
N ARG A 87 -17.12 6.97 14.23
CA ARG A 87 -18.12 7.39 13.23
C ARG A 87 -17.81 8.75 12.63
N GLU A 88 -18.03 8.87 11.33
CA GLU A 88 -17.57 9.99 10.49
C GLU A 88 -17.97 11.40 10.95
N SER A 89 -19.06 11.58 11.68
CA SER A 89 -19.46 12.91 12.15
C SER A 89 -18.65 13.44 13.33
N ILE A 90 -17.92 12.56 14.07
CA ILE A 90 -17.30 12.94 15.34
C ILE A 90 -16.02 13.73 15.08
N GLN A 91 -15.96 14.95 15.64
CA GLN A 91 -14.80 15.85 15.60
C GLN A 91 -14.05 15.91 16.93
N GLU A 92 -14.76 15.69 18.04
CA GLU A 92 -14.23 15.83 19.39
C GLU A 92 -14.84 14.81 20.35
N ILE A 93 -13.99 14.20 21.18
CA ILE A 93 -14.39 13.31 22.27
C ILE A 93 -13.85 13.91 23.56
N GLU A 94 -14.74 14.24 24.51
CA GLU A 94 -14.39 14.74 25.83
C GLU A 94 -14.72 13.70 26.89
N ILE A 95 -13.75 13.36 27.75
CA ILE A 95 -13.94 12.40 28.86
C ILE A 95 -13.87 13.16 30.18
N ARG A 96 -14.95 13.07 30.97
CA ARG A 96 -15.07 13.69 32.30
C ARG A 96 -15.13 12.62 33.39
N ASN A 97 -14.41 12.86 34.49
CA ASN A 97 -14.50 12.08 35.73
C ASN A 97 -14.24 10.57 35.60
N ASN A 98 -13.59 10.08 34.54
CA ASN A 98 -13.24 8.68 34.39
C ASN A 98 -11.89 8.39 35.07
N LYS A 99 -11.79 7.23 35.76
CA LYS A 99 -10.56 6.79 36.46
C LYS A 99 -9.53 6.12 35.53
N TYR A 100 -9.95 5.64 34.39
CA TYR A 100 -9.15 4.78 33.51
C TYR A 100 -8.79 5.46 32.20
N TYR A 101 -9.60 6.43 31.76
CA TYR A 101 -9.46 7.11 30.48
C TYR A 101 -9.43 8.63 30.66
N THR A 102 -8.89 9.30 29.68
CA THR A 102 -8.86 10.76 29.59
C THR A 102 -8.89 11.18 28.13
N SER A 103 -9.24 12.43 27.85
CA SER A 103 -9.09 13.04 26.55
C SER A 103 -8.25 14.29 26.63
N GLU A 104 -7.52 14.57 25.55
CA GLU A 104 -6.76 15.79 25.34
C GLU A 104 -6.91 16.19 23.87
N ASP A 105 -7.26 17.43 23.61
CA ASP A 105 -7.55 17.93 22.26
C ASP A 105 -8.54 17.05 21.48
N GLY A 106 -9.53 16.49 22.16
CA GLY A 106 -10.53 15.61 21.57
C GLY A 106 -10.07 14.18 21.27
N ILE A 107 -8.84 13.83 21.56
CA ILE A 107 -8.25 12.50 21.36
C ILE A 107 -8.30 11.73 22.68
N VAL A 108 -8.63 10.44 22.60
CA VAL A 108 -8.83 9.55 23.75
C VAL A 108 -7.56 8.79 24.08
N TYR A 109 -7.21 8.77 25.37
CA TYR A 109 -6.04 8.07 25.92
C TYR A 109 -6.42 7.23 27.13
N THR A 110 -5.56 6.28 27.51
CA THR A 110 -5.54 5.74 28.87
C THR A 110 -5.24 6.86 29.87
N LYS A 111 -5.65 6.72 31.12
CA LYS A 111 -5.50 7.76 32.16
C LYS A 111 -4.04 8.17 32.40
N ASP A 112 -3.12 7.24 32.29
CA ASP A 112 -1.67 7.47 32.39
C ASP A 112 -1.05 8.02 31.09
N LYS A 113 -1.86 8.25 30.05
CA LYS A 113 -1.49 8.70 28.72
C LYS A 113 -0.42 7.86 28.01
N LYS A 114 -0.23 6.59 28.41
CA LYS A 114 0.74 5.72 27.73
C LYS A 114 0.21 5.12 26.43
N LYS A 115 -1.11 5.02 26.32
CA LYS A 115 -1.76 4.49 25.10
C LYS A 115 -2.76 5.48 24.56
N LEU A 116 -2.66 5.81 23.28
CA LEU A 116 -3.68 6.52 22.52
C LEU A 116 -4.69 5.51 22.01
N LEU A 117 -5.97 5.71 22.36
CA LEU A 117 -7.04 4.74 22.07
C LEU A 117 -7.86 5.13 20.86
N LYS A 118 -8.19 6.42 20.69
CA LYS A 118 -9.02 6.89 19.57
C LYS A 118 -8.81 8.36 19.25
N CYS A 119 -8.57 8.63 17.98
CA CYS A 119 -8.67 9.95 17.38
C CYS A 119 -10.00 10.03 16.61
N PRO A 120 -10.77 11.11 16.76
CA PRO A 120 -12.00 11.31 16.00
C PRO A 120 -11.71 11.36 14.49
N PRO A 121 -12.59 10.78 13.65
CA PRO A 121 -12.32 10.69 12.20
C PRO A 121 -12.33 12.05 11.49
N GLU A 122 -13.12 13.00 11.94
CA GLU A 122 -13.18 14.35 11.35
C GLU A 122 -12.03 15.28 11.82
N ARG A 123 -11.10 14.76 12.61
CA ARG A 123 -9.90 15.51 12.99
C ARG A 123 -9.02 15.75 11.77
N THR A 124 -8.63 16.99 11.52
CA THR A 124 -7.81 17.41 10.37
C THR A 124 -6.48 17.99 10.83
N GLY A 125 -5.61 18.29 9.86
CA GLY A 125 -4.36 19.00 10.06
C GLY A 125 -3.24 18.14 10.64
N HIS A 126 -2.28 18.80 11.29
CA HIS A 126 -1.12 18.17 11.89
C HIS A 126 -1.38 17.72 13.32
N ILE A 127 -1.10 16.47 13.63
CA ILE A 127 -1.20 15.93 14.99
C ILE A 127 0.20 15.64 15.55
N VAL A 128 0.49 16.24 16.69
CA VAL A 128 1.67 15.89 17.47
C VAL A 128 1.23 14.99 18.63
N ILE A 129 1.70 13.76 18.64
CA ILE A 129 1.43 12.82 19.73
C ILE A 129 2.28 13.23 20.94
N PRO A 130 1.66 13.41 22.13
CA PRO A 130 2.38 13.87 23.31
C PRO A 130 3.52 12.95 23.74
N ASP A 131 4.57 13.53 24.31
CA ASP A 131 5.65 12.79 24.95
C ASP A 131 5.09 11.91 26.08
N GLY A 132 5.67 10.70 26.23
CA GLY A 132 5.21 9.71 27.20
C GLY A 132 4.24 8.68 26.64
N VAL A 133 3.57 8.95 25.50
CA VAL A 133 2.79 7.94 24.79
C VAL A 133 3.73 6.84 24.27
N ARG A 134 3.39 5.59 24.51
CA ARG A 134 4.18 4.41 24.15
C ARG A 134 3.52 3.53 23.11
N GLU A 135 2.20 3.63 22.98
CA GLU A 135 1.41 2.79 22.09
C GLU A 135 0.32 3.61 21.39
N ILE A 136 0.19 3.44 20.07
CA ILE A 136 -1.00 3.79 19.32
C ILE A 136 -1.87 2.55 19.23
N GLY A 137 -3.08 2.63 19.77
CA GLY A 137 -4.00 1.48 19.84
C GLY A 137 -4.46 0.98 18.48
N GLU A 138 -5.03 -0.21 18.48
CA GLU A 138 -5.69 -0.78 17.30
C GLU A 138 -6.75 0.17 16.77
N ARG A 139 -6.75 0.43 15.44
CA ARG A 139 -7.69 1.31 14.73
C ARG A 139 -7.83 2.72 15.32
N ALA A 140 -6.82 3.18 16.05
CA ALA A 140 -6.90 4.46 16.80
C ALA A 140 -7.15 5.67 15.91
N PHE A 141 -6.61 5.71 14.69
CA PHE A 141 -6.81 6.75 13.67
C PHE A 141 -7.59 6.24 12.45
N ALA A 142 -8.20 5.04 12.52
CA ALA A 142 -8.92 4.49 11.37
C ALA A 142 -9.95 5.49 10.80
N ASN A 143 -9.93 5.71 9.48
CA ASN A 143 -10.75 6.66 8.73
C ASN A 143 -10.54 8.14 9.09
N SER A 144 -9.47 8.49 9.81
CA SER A 144 -9.20 9.88 10.21
C SER A 144 -8.78 10.75 9.03
N LYS A 145 -9.23 12.01 9.05
CA LYS A 145 -8.85 13.06 8.07
C LYS A 145 -7.55 13.77 8.42
N VAL A 146 -6.76 13.23 9.33
CA VAL A 146 -5.44 13.75 9.72
C VAL A 146 -4.53 13.84 8.51
N GLU A 147 -3.84 14.97 8.33
CA GLU A 147 -2.99 15.24 7.16
C GLU A 147 -1.53 14.89 7.42
N SER A 148 -1.06 15.12 8.64
CA SER A 148 0.30 14.76 9.04
C SER A 148 0.37 14.38 10.52
N ILE A 149 1.36 13.56 10.87
CA ILE A 149 1.55 13.10 12.24
C ILE A 149 3.02 13.09 12.63
N THR A 150 3.29 13.52 13.87
CA THR A 150 4.61 13.42 14.52
C THR A 150 4.49 12.52 15.76
N PHE A 151 5.26 11.44 15.77
CA PHE A 151 5.35 10.54 16.91
C PHE A 151 6.49 10.92 17.86
N PRO A 152 6.30 10.78 19.18
CA PRO A 152 7.34 11.04 20.17
C PRO A 152 8.40 9.95 20.21
N ASP A 153 9.57 10.26 20.72
CA ASP A 153 10.65 9.28 20.93
C ASP A 153 10.29 8.21 21.98
N SER A 154 9.25 8.44 22.77
CA SER A 154 8.69 7.45 23.72
C SER A 154 7.87 6.34 23.07
N LEU A 155 7.37 6.54 21.81
CA LEU A 155 6.52 5.57 21.14
C LEU A 155 7.26 4.27 20.84
N ARG A 156 6.62 3.13 21.08
CA ARG A 156 7.18 1.78 20.91
C ARG A 156 6.39 0.93 19.94
N GLU A 157 5.08 1.16 19.86
CA GLU A 157 4.16 0.30 19.10
C GLU A 157 3.14 1.13 18.35
N ILE A 158 2.88 0.74 17.09
CA ILE A 158 1.75 1.16 16.28
C ILE A 158 0.90 -0.09 16.08
N GLY A 159 -0.31 -0.08 16.60
CA GLY A 159 -1.21 -1.23 16.62
C GLY A 159 -1.74 -1.63 15.24
N TYR A 160 -2.46 -2.72 15.21
CA TYR A 160 -3.16 -3.25 14.05
C TYR A 160 -4.11 -2.21 13.46
N GLU A 161 -4.06 -1.99 12.13
CA GLU A 161 -4.92 -1.03 11.41
C GLU A 161 -4.94 0.40 12.01
N ALA A 162 -3.89 0.81 12.74
CA ALA A 162 -3.92 2.06 13.51
C ALA A 162 -4.28 3.29 12.66
N PHE A 163 -3.84 3.36 11.40
CA PHE A 163 -4.10 4.44 10.44
C PHE A 163 -4.78 3.94 9.16
N VAL A 164 -5.51 2.82 9.23
CA VAL A 164 -6.21 2.29 8.05
C VAL A 164 -7.19 3.33 7.50
N HIS A 165 -7.20 3.50 6.16
CA HIS A 165 -8.04 4.48 5.46
C HIS A 165 -7.83 5.94 5.89
N CYS A 166 -6.65 6.32 6.36
CA CYS A 166 -6.29 7.73 6.55
C CYS A 166 -5.97 8.39 5.20
N THR A 167 -7.01 8.62 4.40
CA THR A 167 -6.91 9.06 3.00
C THR A 167 -6.40 10.48 2.81
N LYS A 168 -6.14 11.22 3.89
CA LYS A 168 -5.53 12.56 3.87
C LYS A 168 -4.11 12.58 4.43
N LEU A 169 -3.63 11.48 5.01
CA LEU A 169 -2.31 11.38 5.62
C LEU A 169 -1.20 11.36 4.55
N ASN A 170 -0.48 12.46 4.45
CA ASN A 170 0.58 12.66 3.44
C ASN A 170 1.99 12.70 4.04
N GLN A 171 2.13 12.90 5.36
CA GLN A 171 3.42 12.99 6.04
C GLN A 171 3.41 12.29 7.39
N ILE A 172 4.46 11.49 7.65
CA ILE A 172 4.66 10.74 8.88
C ILE A 172 6.07 11.02 9.40
N ASP A 173 6.18 11.55 10.62
CA ASP A 173 7.42 11.60 11.38
C ASP A 173 7.38 10.51 12.46
N PHE A 174 8.22 9.48 12.29
CA PHE A 174 8.21 8.30 13.16
C PHE A 174 8.89 8.48 14.51
N GLY A 175 9.50 9.64 14.80
CA GLY A 175 10.33 9.78 16.00
C GLY A 175 11.47 8.74 16.02
N ARG A 176 12.00 8.42 17.24
CA ARG A 176 13.14 7.50 17.38
C ARG A 176 12.83 6.21 18.15
N GLY A 177 11.63 6.07 18.69
CA GLY A 177 11.29 4.96 19.58
C GLY A 177 10.82 3.68 18.90
N ILE A 178 10.16 3.80 17.74
CA ILE A 178 9.50 2.71 17.04
C ILE A 178 10.53 1.78 16.39
N LYS A 179 10.39 0.48 16.62
CA LYS A 179 11.22 -0.56 16.00
C LYS A 179 10.50 -1.38 14.95
N GLU A 180 9.17 -1.41 15.00
CA GLU A 180 8.32 -2.20 14.13
C GLU A 180 7.11 -1.39 13.68
N ILE A 181 6.75 -1.47 12.41
CA ILE A 181 5.50 -0.96 11.87
C ILE A 181 4.51 -2.09 11.83
N GLY A 182 3.37 -1.92 12.51
CA GLY A 182 2.37 -2.95 12.72
C GLY A 182 1.70 -3.45 11.43
N LYS A 183 1.02 -4.58 11.53
CA LYS A 183 0.25 -5.17 10.42
C LYS A 183 -0.87 -4.21 10.00
N THR A 184 -0.99 -3.99 8.68
CA THR A 184 -1.98 -3.09 8.05
C THR A 184 -2.02 -1.67 8.62
N ALA A 185 -0.95 -1.26 9.34
CA ALA A 185 -0.96 -0.03 10.14
C ALA A 185 -1.29 1.24 9.34
N PHE A 186 -0.85 1.35 8.09
CA PHE A 186 -1.07 2.47 7.17
C PHE A 186 -1.74 2.03 5.86
N GLU A 187 -2.51 0.95 5.90
CA GLU A 187 -3.23 0.48 4.72
C GLU A 187 -4.23 1.54 4.23
N TRP A 188 -4.30 1.76 2.90
CA TRP A 188 -5.15 2.78 2.26
C TRP A 188 -4.81 4.23 2.62
N CYS A 189 -3.59 4.54 3.01
CA CYS A 189 -3.11 5.93 3.08
C CYS A 189 -2.83 6.44 1.66
N SER A 190 -3.90 6.66 0.88
CA SER A 190 -3.85 6.82 -0.58
C SER A 190 -3.14 8.09 -1.07
N VAL A 191 -2.97 9.13 -0.24
CA VAL A 191 -2.26 10.37 -0.62
C VAL A 191 -0.79 10.38 -0.19
N LEU A 192 -0.31 9.36 0.51
CA LEU A 192 1.09 9.24 0.90
C LEU A 192 1.97 9.03 -0.33
N THR A 193 2.86 9.96 -0.62
CA THR A 193 3.72 9.94 -1.82
C THR A 193 5.16 9.55 -1.55
N VAL A 194 5.66 9.87 -0.37
CA VAL A 194 7.04 9.61 0.05
C VAL A 194 7.05 9.00 1.44
N LEU A 195 7.72 7.88 1.58
CA LEU A 195 7.97 7.24 2.86
C LEU A 195 9.47 7.20 3.14
N LYS A 196 9.90 7.81 4.24
CA LYS A 196 11.27 7.73 4.74
C LYS A 196 11.29 7.04 6.10
N LEU A 197 11.94 5.87 6.16
CA LEU A 197 12.07 5.12 7.40
C LEU A 197 13.26 5.61 8.23
N PRO A 198 13.07 5.89 9.52
CA PRO A 198 14.17 6.25 10.41
C PRO A 198 15.03 5.02 10.77
N PRO A 199 16.29 5.21 11.21
CA PRO A 199 17.28 4.14 11.29
C PRO A 199 16.97 3.03 12.32
N GLN A 200 16.12 3.28 13.29
CA GLN A 200 15.77 2.32 14.34
C GLN A 200 14.73 1.27 13.94
N ILE A 201 13.96 1.51 12.87
CA ILE A 201 12.97 0.52 12.40
C ILE A 201 13.69 -0.73 11.88
N LYS A 202 13.28 -1.89 12.41
CA LYS A 202 13.88 -3.20 12.11
C LYS A 202 12.94 -4.10 11.31
N LYS A 203 11.62 -3.87 11.41
CA LYS A 203 10.62 -4.71 10.78
C LYS A 203 9.44 -3.88 10.27
N ILE A 204 8.94 -4.27 9.10
CA ILE A 204 7.69 -3.81 8.52
C ILE A 204 6.81 -5.05 8.38
N CYS A 205 5.65 -5.04 9.04
CA CYS A 205 4.74 -6.17 9.07
C CYS A 205 3.91 -6.28 7.81
N GLU A 206 3.14 -7.35 7.71
CA GLU A 206 2.27 -7.68 6.58
C GLU A 206 1.32 -6.52 6.27
N TYR A 207 1.22 -6.17 4.98
CA TYR A 207 0.30 -5.17 4.46
C TYR A 207 0.42 -3.78 5.08
N ALA A 208 1.53 -3.45 5.74
CA ALA A 208 1.69 -2.20 6.50
C ALA A 208 1.38 -0.93 5.69
N PHE A 209 1.72 -0.90 4.39
CA PHE A 209 1.45 0.19 3.44
C PHE A 209 0.69 -0.30 2.20
N ARG A 210 -0.11 -1.36 2.36
CA ARG A 210 -0.93 -1.89 1.26
C ARG A 210 -1.88 -0.81 0.77
N ASN A 211 -2.14 -0.78 -0.55
CA ASN A 211 -3.04 0.18 -1.19
C ASN A 211 -2.69 1.66 -0.96
N CYS A 212 -1.44 1.98 -0.63
CA CYS A 212 -0.92 3.35 -0.68
C CYS A 212 -0.65 3.73 -2.15
N ILE A 213 -1.72 3.87 -2.94
CA ILE A 213 -1.70 3.94 -4.42
C ILE A 213 -0.89 5.09 -5.03
N ASN A 214 -0.55 6.12 -4.26
CA ASN A 214 0.28 7.23 -4.71
C ASN A 214 1.71 7.20 -4.13
N LEU A 215 2.11 6.10 -3.49
CA LEU A 215 3.44 5.99 -2.90
C LEU A 215 4.50 5.79 -3.98
N LYS A 216 5.18 6.88 -4.34
CA LYS A 216 6.19 6.93 -5.42
C LYS A 216 7.60 6.67 -4.93
N LYS A 217 7.92 7.05 -3.70
CA LYS A 217 9.30 6.98 -3.18
C LYS A 217 9.36 6.35 -1.81
N VAL A 218 10.13 5.27 -1.71
CA VAL A 218 10.39 4.55 -0.45
C VAL A 218 11.87 4.60 -0.15
N ILE A 219 12.23 5.21 0.99
CA ILE A 219 13.61 5.31 1.47
C ILE A 219 13.74 4.42 2.69
N LEU A 220 14.30 3.23 2.47
CA LEU A 220 14.57 2.25 3.53
C LEU A 220 15.83 2.63 4.31
N ASN A 221 15.89 2.25 5.58
CA ASN A 221 17.06 2.50 6.45
C ASN A 221 18.05 1.33 6.46
N ASP A 222 19.32 1.60 6.73
CA ASP A 222 20.40 0.59 6.79
C ASP A 222 20.30 -0.38 7.99
N GLY A 223 19.31 -0.21 8.84
CA GLY A 223 19.08 -1.09 10.00
C GLY A 223 17.95 -2.08 9.83
N LEU A 224 17.15 -1.95 8.76
CA LEU A 224 15.97 -2.78 8.50
C LEU A 224 16.36 -4.25 8.28
N LYS A 225 15.65 -5.17 8.95
CA LYS A 225 15.92 -6.61 8.91
C LYS A 225 14.88 -7.40 8.14
N MET A 226 13.63 -6.93 8.14
CA MET A 226 12.50 -7.68 7.60
C MET A 226 11.48 -6.74 6.98
N ILE A 227 11.02 -7.11 5.79
CA ILE A 227 9.82 -6.62 5.12
C ILE A 227 8.94 -7.84 4.91
N SER A 228 7.75 -7.85 5.50
CA SER A 228 6.84 -9.00 5.45
C SER A 228 6.01 -8.99 4.17
N TYR A 229 5.15 -10.00 3.99
CA TYR A 229 4.26 -10.19 2.86
C TYR A 229 3.43 -8.93 2.55
N GLY A 230 3.43 -8.49 1.31
CA GLY A 230 2.60 -7.39 0.81
C GLY A 230 2.74 -6.06 1.55
N ALA A 231 3.82 -5.87 2.32
CA ALA A 231 4.00 -4.65 3.13
C ALA A 231 3.99 -3.38 2.27
N PHE A 232 4.40 -3.48 1.01
CA PHE A 232 4.37 -2.44 -0.01
C PHE A 232 3.59 -2.88 -1.27
N ASP A 233 2.53 -3.68 -1.10
CA ASP A 233 1.57 -4.02 -2.14
C ASP A 233 0.70 -2.78 -2.45
N THR A 234 1.32 -1.80 -3.09
CA THR A 234 0.73 -0.46 -3.25
C THR A 234 -0.17 -0.33 -4.46
N HIS A 235 -0.09 -1.25 -5.43
CA HIS A 235 -0.70 -1.15 -6.75
C HIS A 235 -0.41 0.20 -7.44
N SER A 236 0.67 0.88 -7.00
CA SER A 236 1.04 2.20 -7.48
C SER A 236 1.78 2.09 -8.80
N ALA A 237 1.18 2.55 -9.90
CA ALA A 237 1.92 2.77 -11.11
C ALA A 237 3.00 3.84 -10.88
N ASN A 238 4.24 3.57 -11.33
CA ASN A 238 5.37 4.50 -11.31
C ASN A 238 6.08 4.70 -9.95
N MET A 239 6.22 3.66 -9.13
CA MET A 239 7.13 3.70 -7.99
C MET A 239 8.58 3.89 -8.49
N GLU A 240 9.34 4.77 -7.85
CA GLU A 240 10.77 4.93 -8.10
C GLU A 240 11.53 3.62 -7.76
N SER A 241 12.79 3.54 -8.21
CA SER A 241 13.66 2.41 -7.85
C SER A 241 13.86 2.34 -6.33
N VAL A 242 13.73 1.14 -5.76
CA VAL A 242 13.85 0.91 -4.33
C VAL A 242 15.20 0.28 -4.01
N LYS A 243 15.97 0.95 -3.15
CA LYS A 243 17.26 0.46 -2.70
C LYS A 243 17.10 -0.37 -1.43
N LEU A 244 17.41 -1.68 -1.53
CA LEU A 244 17.37 -2.57 -0.39
C LEU A 244 18.63 -2.40 0.48
N PRO A 245 18.48 -2.29 1.81
CA PRO A 245 19.63 -2.16 2.70
C PRO A 245 20.36 -3.49 2.88
N LYS A 246 21.69 -3.45 3.04
CA LYS A 246 22.52 -4.64 3.30
C LYS A 246 22.10 -5.43 4.55
N SER A 247 21.45 -4.77 5.49
CA SER A 247 20.94 -5.38 6.71
C SER A 247 19.72 -6.25 6.54
N LEU A 248 19.02 -6.14 5.38
CA LEU A 248 17.80 -6.89 5.11
C LEU A 248 18.09 -8.39 5.03
N LYS A 249 17.35 -9.17 5.82
CA LYS A 249 17.46 -10.62 5.90
C LYS A 249 16.27 -11.33 5.29
N HIS A 250 15.13 -10.64 5.24
CA HIS A 250 13.87 -11.17 4.73
C HIS A 250 13.14 -10.09 3.97
N LEU A 251 12.75 -10.42 2.73
CA LEU A 251 11.85 -9.67 1.89
C LEU A 251 10.73 -10.63 1.49
N GLY A 252 9.52 -10.40 2.01
CA GLY A 252 8.35 -11.19 1.64
C GLY A 252 7.84 -10.88 0.23
N PRO A 253 7.01 -11.75 -0.35
CA PRO A 253 6.43 -11.53 -1.68
C PRO A 253 5.48 -10.34 -1.73
N ASP A 254 5.04 -9.97 -2.94
CA ASP A 254 4.14 -8.87 -3.24
C ASP A 254 4.62 -7.51 -2.67
N ASN A 255 5.94 -7.29 -2.73
CA ASN A 255 6.57 -6.03 -2.36
C ASN A 255 7.27 -5.40 -3.57
N PHE A 256 7.00 -4.12 -3.81
CA PHE A 256 7.68 -3.33 -4.86
C PHE A 256 7.44 -3.83 -6.31
N ASP A 257 6.35 -4.53 -6.58
CA ASP A 257 6.03 -5.07 -7.92
C ASP A 257 5.90 -3.96 -8.97
N THR A 258 5.57 -2.74 -8.55
CA THR A 258 5.43 -1.56 -9.40
C THR A 258 6.66 -0.66 -9.40
N ALA A 259 7.74 -1.04 -8.73
CA ALA A 259 8.97 -0.28 -8.70
C ALA A 259 9.71 -0.38 -10.05
N LYS A 260 10.33 0.73 -10.49
CA LYS A 260 11.16 0.75 -11.70
C LYS A 260 12.29 -0.28 -11.66
N SER A 261 12.89 -0.45 -10.49
CA SER A 261 13.86 -1.52 -10.21
C SER A 261 14.05 -1.72 -8.71
N ILE A 262 14.52 -2.90 -8.34
CA ILE A 262 14.98 -3.22 -7.00
C ILE A 262 16.50 -3.21 -7.02
N ILE A 263 17.12 -2.40 -6.16
CA ILE A 263 18.57 -2.18 -6.16
C ILE A 263 19.21 -2.86 -4.95
N LEU A 264 20.16 -3.75 -5.21
CA LEU A 264 21.04 -4.37 -4.21
C LEU A 264 22.48 -3.86 -4.43
N ASN A 265 23.09 -3.29 -3.41
CA ASN A 265 24.49 -2.81 -3.50
C ASN A 265 25.53 -3.92 -3.61
N GLU A 266 25.18 -5.14 -3.24
CA GLU A 266 26.06 -6.30 -3.18
C GLU A 266 25.36 -7.53 -3.80
N ILE A 267 26.18 -8.47 -4.27
CA ILE A 267 25.69 -9.78 -4.71
C ILE A 267 24.99 -10.47 -3.54
N PRO A 268 23.74 -10.94 -3.72
CA PRO A 268 22.99 -11.54 -2.62
C PRO A 268 23.60 -12.87 -2.17
N LYS A 269 23.56 -13.15 -0.88
CA LYS A 269 23.92 -14.48 -0.36
C LYS A 269 22.89 -15.50 -0.80
N LYS A 270 23.31 -16.78 -0.92
CA LYS A 270 22.48 -17.90 -1.41
C LYS A 270 21.06 -17.96 -0.80
N VAL A 271 20.92 -17.72 0.51
CA VAL A 271 19.61 -17.75 1.18
C VAL A 271 18.73 -16.61 0.68
N PHE A 272 19.28 -15.40 0.54
CA PHE A 272 18.54 -14.22 0.09
C PHE A 272 18.26 -14.28 -1.42
N ALA A 273 19.20 -14.82 -2.24
CA ALA A 273 18.97 -15.05 -3.66
C ALA A 273 17.82 -16.03 -3.91
N LYS A 274 17.75 -17.12 -3.13
CA LYS A 274 16.62 -18.05 -3.19
C LYS A 274 15.31 -17.38 -2.85
N GLN A 275 15.29 -16.58 -1.79
CA GLN A 275 14.11 -15.87 -1.34
C GLN A 275 13.61 -14.87 -2.40
N LEU A 276 14.51 -14.07 -3.00
CA LEU A 276 14.15 -13.17 -4.10
C LEU A 276 13.46 -13.94 -5.25
N VAL A 277 13.98 -15.10 -5.62
CA VAL A 277 13.37 -15.89 -6.69
C VAL A 277 12.03 -16.49 -6.25
N GLU A 278 11.93 -16.98 -5.03
CA GLU A 278 10.67 -17.53 -4.50
C GLU A 278 9.56 -16.48 -4.44
N ASP A 279 9.92 -15.26 -4.05
CA ASP A 279 8.98 -14.16 -3.81
C ASP A 279 8.58 -13.40 -5.08
N TYR A 280 9.47 -13.35 -6.09
CA TYR A 280 9.24 -12.60 -7.34
C TYR A 280 8.96 -13.49 -8.57
N THR A 281 8.92 -14.82 -8.42
CA THR A 281 8.54 -15.71 -9.50
C THR A 281 7.31 -16.53 -9.13
N LEU A 282 6.31 -16.49 -10.00
CA LEU A 282 5.03 -17.17 -9.79
C LEU A 282 5.15 -18.67 -10.09
N SER A 283 4.28 -19.47 -9.50
CA SER A 283 3.99 -20.83 -9.99
C SER A 283 3.08 -20.76 -11.23
N GLY A 284 3.17 -21.72 -12.13
CA GLY A 284 2.51 -21.67 -13.44
C GLY A 284 1.00 -21.40 -13.43
N VAL A 285 0.28 -21.73 -12.35
CA VAL A 285 -1.18 -21.48 -12.22
C VAL A 285 -1.47 -20.03 -11.80
N GLU A 286 -0.63 -19.45 -10.95
CA GLU A 286 -0.77 -18.04 -10.50
C GLU A 286 -0.40 -17.07 -11.62
N ALA A 287 0.55 -17.45 -12.47
CA ALA A 287 0.94 -16.68 -13.65
C ALA A 287 -0.22 -16.50 -14.65
N LEU A 288 -1.00 -17.56 -14.89
CA LEU A 288 -2.15 -17.52 -15.81
C LEU A 288 -3.23 -16.54 -15.35
N ASN A 289 -3.43 -16.40 -14.05
CA ASN A 289 -4.43 -15.47 -13.49
C ASN A 289 -3.99 -14.00 -13.49
N ARG A 290 -2.68 -13.73 -13.61
CA ARG A 290 -2.11 -12.37 -13.69
C ARG A 290 -1.83 -11.92 -15.14
N MET A 291 -2.03 -12.77 -16.13
CA MET A 291 -1.73 -12.51 -17.54
C MET A 291 -2.80 -11.66 -18.27
N GLU A 292 -3.79 -11.11 -17.58
CA GLU A 292 -4.73 -10.16 -18.17
C GLU A 292 -4.05 -8.78 -18.32
N GLY A 293 -3.34 -8.62 -19.45
CA GLY A 293 -2.76 -7.33 -19.83
C GLY A 293 -1.55 -7.44 -20.77
N SER A 294 -1.38 -6.43 -21.60
CA SER A 294 -0.38 -6.31 -22.65
C SER A 294 1.00 -5.86 -22.17
N SER A 295 1.38 -6.02 -20.89
CA SER A 295 2.65 -5.53 -20.36
C SER A 295 3.76 -6.59 -20.39
N ILE A 296 5.03 -6.13 -20.49
CA ILE A 296 6.21 -6.98 -20.32
C ILE A 296 6.33 -7.39 -18.84
N HIS A 297 6.47 -8.67 -18.59
CA HIS A 297 6.45 -9.25 -17.24
C HIS A 297 7.82 -9.79 -16.82
N ALA A 298 8.71 -8.89 -16.41
CA ALA A 298 9.95 -9.28 -15.74
C ALA A 298 10.34 -8.22 -14.70
N THR A 299 10.80 -8.66 -13.53
CA THR A 299 11.25 -7.76 -12.47
C THR A 299 12.69 -7.32 -12.73
N LYS A 300 12.91 -6.00 -12.86
CA LYS A 300 14.26 -5.44 -13.00
C LYS A 300 14.97 -5.41 -11.65
N LEU A 301 16.08 -6.14 -11.56
CA LEU A 301 17.00 -6.07 -10.42
C LEU A 301 18.29 -5.37 -10.85
N GLU A 302 18.80 -4.49 -9.99
CA GLU A 302 20.12 -3.88 -10.13
C GLU A 302 21.01 -4.39 -8.99
N ILE A 303 21.96 -5.27 -9.30
CA ILE A 303 22.78 -5.96 -8.31
C ILE A 303 24.25 -5.59 -8.52
N ALA A 304 24.86 -4.96 -7.52
CA ALA A 304 26.26 -4.50 -7.58
C ALA A 304 26.58 -3.66 -8.85
N GLY A 305 25.61 -2.85 -9.29
CA GLY A 305 25.73 -1.99 -10.47
C GLY A 305 25.47 -2.67 -11.82
N LYS A 306 25.10 -3.95 -11.82
CA LYS A 306 24.69 -4.68 -13.04
C LYS A 306 23.18 -4.95 -13.01
N THR A 307 22.56 -4.90 -14.17
CA THR A 307 21.13 -5.19 -14.33
C THR A 307 20.90 -6.65 -14.64
N VAL A 308 19.90 -7.27 -14.03
CA VAL A 308 19.35 -8.56 -14.41
C VAL A 308 17.83 -8.48 -14.43
N TYR A 309 17.22 -9.12 -15.41
CA TYR A 309 15.76 -9.22 -15.51
C TYR A 309 15.32 -10.60 -15.05
N LEU A 310 14.54 -10.62 -13.96
CA LEU A 310 13.99 -11.82 -13.37
C LEU A 310 12.64 -12.12 -14.04
N PRO A 311 12.52 -13.18 -14.87
CA PRO A 311 11.25 -13.58 -15.46
C PRO A 311 10.22 -13.90 -14.38
N CYS A 312 8.95 -13.50 -14.58
CA CYS A 312 7.90 -13.80 -13.60
C CYS A 312 7.64 -15.29 -13.43
N VAL A 313 7.91 -16.11 -14.48
CA VAL A 313 7.82 -17.57 -14.39
C VAL A 313 9.14 -18.19 -14.82
N VAL A 314 9.68 -19.06 -14.00
CA VAL A 314 10.95 -19.75 -14.24
C VAL A 314 10.77 -21.26 -14.19
N SER A 315 11.51 -21.97 -15.06
CA SER A 315 11.53 -23.43 -15.10
C SER A 315 12.29 -24.05 -13.93
N ASP A 316 13.33 -23.38 -13.44
CA ASP A 316 14.18 -23.82 -12.33
C ASP A 316 14.54 -22.66 -11.39
N LYS A 317 13.83 -22.56 -10.27
CA LYS A 317 14.09 -21.56 -9.23
C LYS A 317 15.49 -21.67 -8.62
N LYS A 318 16.08 -22.88 -8.57
CA LYS A 318 17.45 -23.06 -8.05
C LYS A 318 18.50 -22.53 -9.02
N ALA A 319 18.30 -22.78 -10.32
CA ALA A 319 19.17 -22.25 -11.37
C ALA A 319 19.11 -20.72 -11.38
N MET A 320 17.90 -20.10 -11.29
CA MET A 320 17.74 -18.67 -11.23
C MET A 320 18.40 -18.06 -9.96
N ALA A 321 18.21 -18.67 -8.78
CA ALA A 321 18.85 -18.22 -7.57
C ALA A 321 20.40 -18.32 -7.65
N ASN A 322 20.92 -19.33 -8.34
CA ASN A 322 22.35 -19.44 -8.61
C ASN A 322 22.83 -18.34 -9.57
N LEU A 323 22.06 -18.04 -10.60
CA LEU A 323 22.38 -16.97 -11.56
C LEU A 323 22.48 -15.60 -10.86
N LEU A 324 21.61 -15.28 -9.91
CA LEU A 324 21.66 -14.01 -9.15
C LEU A 324 22.96 -13.81 -8.37
N MET A 325 23.70 -14.89 -8.08
CA MET A 325 25.01 -14.84 -7.42
C MET A 325 26.18 -14.72 -8.41
N HIS A 326 25.92 -14.74 -9.71
CA HIS A 326 26.91 -14.77 -10.79
C HIS A 326 26.70 -13.62 -11.78
N PRO A 327 27.21 -12.40 -11.47
CA PRO A 327 26.96 -11.22 -12.31
C PRO A 327 27.45 -11.31 -13.75
N GLU A 328 28.40 -12.20 -14.02
CA GLU A 328 28.90 -12.49 -15.37
C GLU A 328 27.88 -13.22 -16.25
N ARG A 329 26.82 -13.78 -15.64
CA ARG A 329 25.79 -14.59 -16.32
C ARG A 329 24.43 -13.91 -16.37
N TYR A 330 24.29 -12.65 -15.97
CA TYR A 330 22.98 -11.98 -15.89
C TYR A 330 22.26 -11.88 -17.23
N GLY A 331 23.01 -11.82 -18.34
CA GLY A 331 22.44 -11.86 -19.68
C GLY A 331 21.72 -13.17 -20.03
N GLU A 332 22.00 -14.26 -19.30
CA GLU A 332 21.40 -15.58 -19.51
C GLU A 332 20.07 -15.79 -18.76
N SER A 333 19.54 -14.79 -18.07
CA SER A 333 18.34 -14.94 -17.22
C SER A 333 17.10 -15.44 -18.01
N TYR A 334 16.99 -15.05 -19.27
CA TYR A 334 15.92 -15.48 -20.18
C TYR A 334 15.89 -17.00 -20.38
N ALA A 335 17.05 -17.68 -20.41
CA ALA A 335 17.15 -19.12 -20.64
C ALA A 335 16.49 -19.96 -19.52
N ILE A 336 16.25 -19.36 -18.36
CA ILE A 336 15.57 -19.98 -17.22
C ILE A 336 14.07 -19.62 -17.20
N GLY A 337 13.65 -18.62 -17.98
CA GLY A 337 12.25 -18.24 -18.13
C GLY A 337 11.43 -19.27 -18.89
N VAL A 338 10.11 -19.20 -18.78
CA VAL A 338 9.16 -20.09 -19.47
C VAL A 338 8.37 -19.26 -20.48
N ASP A 339 8.23 -19.78 -21.67
CA ASP A 339 7.39 -19.23 -22.76
C ASP A 339 7.57 -17.71 -23.00
N SER A 340 6.48 -16.93 -22.92
CA SER A 340 6.48 -15.49 -23.15
C SER A 340 7.36 -14.72 -22.15
N PHE A 341 7.53 -15.23 -20.93
CA PHE A 341 8.39 -14.61 -19.92
C PHE A 341 9.88 -14.72 -20.25
N ALA A 342 10.27 -15.78 -20.97
CA ALA A 342 11.61 -15.89 -21.54
C ALA A 342 11.84 -14.83 -22.63
N CYS A 343 10.84 -14.61 -23.49
CA CYS A 343 10.89 -13.55 -24.50
C CYS A 343 11.07 -12.17 -23.88
N ASP A 344 10.26 -11.84 -22.87
CA ASP A 344 10.34 -10.56 -22.17
C ASP A 344 11.70 -10.32 -21.52
N ALA A 345 12.22 -11.34 -20.83
CA ALA A 345 13.54 -11.27 -20.19
C ALA A 345 14.67 -11.16 -21.21
N ALA A 346 14.57 -11.82 -22.37
CA ALA A 346 15.55 -11.73 -23.45
C ALA A 346 15.60 -10.29 -24.01
N VAL A 347 14.45 -9.74 -24.39
CA VAL A 347 14.35 -8.37 -24.93
C VAL A 347 14.90 -7.36 -23.92
N LEU A 348 14.46 -7.39 -22.67
CA LEU A 348 14.90 -6.45 -21.65
C LEU A 348 16.39 -6.60 -21.33
N SER A 349 16.93 -7.82 -21.34
CA SER A 349 18.38 -8.07 -21.16
C SER A 349 19.19 -7.51 -22.33
N TYR A 350 18.71 -7.71 -23.56
CA TYR A 350 19.33 -7.09 -24.75
C TYR A 350 19.29 -5.56 -24.70
N MET A 351 18.15 -4.97 -24.30
CA MET A 351 18.00 -3.55 -24.06
C MET A 351 18.97 -2.99 -23.02
N ALA A 352 19.33 -3.80 -22.01
CA ALA A 352 20.33 -3.46 -20.99
C ALA A 352 21.79 -3.61 -21.46
N GLY A 353 22.02 -4.03 -22.73
CA GLY A 353 23.33 -4.14 -23.35
C GLY A 353 24.00 -5.50 -23.25
N TYR A 354 23.26 -6.55 -22.89
CA TYR A 354 23.76 -7.94 -22.93
C TYR A 354 23.70 -8.49 -24.35
N GLU A 355 24.75 -9.21 -24.77
CA GLU A 355 24.84 -9.82 -26.12
C GLU A 355 24.24 -11.23 -26.19
N GLU A 356 24.24 -11.95 -25.06
CA GLU A 356 23.79 -13.34 -24.95
C GLU A 356 22.36 -13.57 -25.45
N PRO A 357 21.39 -12.65 -25.27
CA PRO A 357 20.03 -12.84 -25.76
C PRO A 357 19.85 -12.74 -27.27
N LYS A 358 20.82 -12.24 -28.02
CA LYS A 358 20.67 -11.99 -29.48
C LYS A 358 20.22 -13.22 -30.24
N GLU A 359 20.91 -14.33 -30.06
CA GLU A 359 20.58 -15.56 -30.78
C GLU A 359 19.17 -16.06 -30.46
N TYR A 360 18.76 -15.97 -29.19
CA TYR A 360 17.41 -16.32 -28.76
C TYR A 360 16.35 -15.39 -29.41
N ILE A 361 16.60 -14.09 -29.45
CA ILE A 361 15.70 -13.12 -30.09
C ILE A 361 15.58 -13.43 -31.60
N MET A 362 16.68 -13.71 -32.28
CA MET A 362 16.68 -14.05 -33.71
C MET A 362 15.94 -15.37 -34.01
N GLN A 363 15.97 -16.34 -33.11
CA GLN A 363 15.27 -17.62 -33.26
C GLN A 363 13.78 -17.54 -32.92
N ASN A 364 13.35 -16.52 -32.18
CA ASN A 364 11.98 -16.31 -31.72
C ASN A 364 11.39 -14.97 -32.20
N ASP A 365 11.92 -14.41 -33.28
CA ASP A 365 11.64 -13.05 -33.75
C ASP A 365 10.13 -12.79 -33.97
N ILE A 366 9.41 -13.69 -34.67
CA ILE A 366 7.96 -13.57 -34.90
C ILE A 366 7.20 -13.49 -33.58
N ARG A 367 7.49 -14.40 -32.66
CA ARG A 367 6.81 -14.47 -31.37
C ARG A 367 7.07 -13.25 -30.49
N ILE A 368 8.32 -12.78 -30.50
CA ILE A 368 8.72 -11.59 -29.76
C ILE A 368 8.08 -10.34 -30.40
N ALA A 369 8.09 -10.25 -31.71
CA ALA A 369 7.50 -9.16 -32.44
C ALA A 369 6.00 -9.02 -32.19
N ASP A 370 5.23 -10.10 -32.34
CA ASP A 370 3.80 -10.13 -32.07
C ASP A 370 3.51 -9.66 -30.64
N ARG A 371 4.26 -10.19 -29.66
CA ARG A 371 4.08 -9.82 -28.26
C ARG A 371 4.39 -8.35 -27.96
N LEU A 372 5.44 -7.80 -28.55
CA LEU A 372 5.80 -6.39 -28.38
C LEU A 372 4.80 -5.44 -29.05
N VAL A 373 4.24 -5.83 -30.20
CA VAL A 373 3.18 -5.08 -30.89
C VAL A 373 1.91 -5.08 -30.04
N ASP A 374 1.46 -6.24 -29.57
CA ASP A 374 0.26 -6.37 -28.72
C ASP A 374 0.38 -5.55 -27.43
N ALA A 375 1.59 -5.46 -26.88
CA ALA A 375 1.89 -4.71 -25.67
C ALA A 375 2.13 -3.19 -25.93
N GLY A 376 2.24 -2.74 -27.19
CA GLY A 376 2.56 -1.36 -27.54
C GLY A 376 3.99 -0.92 -27.19
N HIS A 377 4.93 -1.87 -27.09
CA HIS A 377 6.34 -1.65 -26.73
C HIS A 377 7.21 -1.30 -27.95
N TYR A 378 6.97 -0.15 -28.52
CA TYR A 378 7.57 0.27 -29.78
C TYR A 378 9.07 0.61 -29.69
N GLU A 379 9.57 1.08 -28.54
CA GLU A 379 11.01 1.33 -28.36
C GLU A 379 11.81 0.03 -28.36
N GLU A 380 11.27 -1.02 -27.74
CA GLU A 380 11.83 -2.36 -27.72
C GLU A 380 11.86 -2.97 -29.10
N ILE A 381 10.78 -2.79 -29.88
CA ILE A 381 10.72 -3.24 -31.27
C ILE A 381 11.83 -2.58 -32.08
N ILE A 382 11.95 -1.25 -32.04
CA ILE A 382 12.95 -0.49 -32.78
C ILE A 382 14.36 -1.00 -32.50
N LYS A 383 14.70 -1.28 -31.25
CA LYS A 383 16.04 -1.78 -30.89
C LYS A 383 16.27 -3.23 -31.30
N CYS A 384 15.23 -4.05 -31.32
CA CYS A 384 15.33 -5.46 -31.75
C CYS A 384 15.22 -5.65 -33.27
N LEU A 385 14.76 -4.65 -34.04
CA LEU A 385 14.60 -4.73 -35.49
C LEU A 385 15.81 -5.31 -36.24
N PRO A 386 17.06 -4.96 -35.91
CA PRO A 386 18.24 -5.53 -36.59
C PRO A 386 18.39 -7.04 -36.38
N LEU A 387 17.70 -7.63 -35.38
CA LEU A 387 17.72 -9.04 -35.04
C LEU A 387 16.54 -9.83 -35.65
N PHE A 388 15.51 -9.10 -36.15
CA PHE A 388 14.32 -9.69 -36.73
C PHE A 388 14.55 -10.01 -38.22
N LYS A 389 14.53 -11.27 -38.61
CA LYS A 389 14.76 -11.71 -39.97
C LYS A 389 13.47 -11.98 -40.75
N ASP A 390 12.55 -12.71 -40.14
CA ASP A 390 11.39 -13.28 -40.82
C ASP A 390 10.09 -12.48 -40.60
N CYS A 391 10.07 -11.55 -39.64
CA CYS A 391 8.86 -10.83 -39.27
C CYS A 391 8.81 -9.35 -39.70
N THR A 392 9.87 -8.83 -40.32
CA THR A 392 10.03 -7.40 -40.63
C THR A 392 8.85 -6.83 -41.43
N VAL A 393 8.37 -7.54 -42.47
CA VAL A 393 7.25 -7.10 -43.31
C VAL A 393 5.92 -7.10 -42.56
N LYS A 394 5.63 -8.14 -41.82
CA LYS A 394 4.40 -8.27 -41.01
C LYS A 394 4.35 -7.26 -39.87
N LEU A 395 5.48 -6.99 -39.24
CA LEU A 395 5.66 -5.98 -38.20
C LEU A 395 5.34 -4.58 -38.72
N ILE A 396 5.88 -4.27 -39.88
CA ILE A 396 5.69 -2.98 -40.52
C ILE A 396 4.24 -2.77 -40.91
N ASP A 397 3.56 -3.79 -41.43
CA ASP A 397 2.14 -3.75 -41.74
C ASP A 397 1.27 -3.56 -40.49
N ALA A 398 1.53 -4.33 -39.44
CA ALA A 398 0.81 -4.24 -38.17
C ALA A 398 1.00 -2.87 -37.49
N MET A 399 2.22 -2.34 -37.51
CA MET A 399 2.54 -1.05 -36.91
C MET A 399 2.01 0.13 -37.74
N THR A 400 1.95 0.00 -39.08
CA THR A 400 1.35 1.03 -39.94
C THR A 400 -0.18 1.09 -39.83
N GLN A 401 -0.82 0.00 -39.48
CA GLN A 401 -2.28 -0.06 -39.31
C GLN A 401 -2.74 0.39 -37.92
N ASN A 402 -1.95 0.15 -36.87
CA ASN A 402 -2.37 0.30 -35.47
C ASN A 402 -1.78 1.50 -34.72
N SER A 403 -0.82 2.25 -35.30
CA SER A 403 -0.19 3.33 -34.54
C SER A 403 -0.54 4.73 -35.04
N ASP A 404 -1.05 5.57 -34.11
CA ASP A 404 -1.09 7.02 -34.24
C ASP A 404 0.31 7.67 -34.07
N ASN A 405 1.36 6.86 -33.87
CA ASN A 405 2.71 7.33 -33.60
C ASN A 405 3.46 7.62 -34.88
N THR A 406 3.43 8.90 -35.27
CA THR A 406 4.11 9.43 -36.48
C THR A 406 5.63 9.23 -36.47
N MET A 407 6.26 9.25 -35.29
CA MET A 407 7.71 9.03 -35.18
C MET A 407 8.12 7.59 -35.49
N LEU A 408 7.34 6.65 -35.02
CA LEU A 408 7.57 5.23 -35.29
C LEU A 408 7.41 4.91 -36.78
N ARG A 409 6.34 5.43 -37.40
CA ARG A 409 6.13 5.30 -38.86
C ARG A 409 7.29 5.86 -39.66
N ALA A 410 7.81 7.03 -39.28
CA ALA A 410 8.93 7.66 -39.95
C ALA A 410 10.22 6.82 -39.83
N TYR A 411 10.49 6.30 -38.64
CA TYR A 411 11.66 5.45 -38.38
C TYR A 411 11.59 4.12 -39.17
N LEU A 412 10.43 3.47 -39.20
CA LEU A 412 10.25 2.24 -39.96
C LEU A 412 10.39 2.44 -41.47
N LEU A 413 9.86 3.54 -41.97
CA LEU A 413 10.03 3.92 -43.38
C LEU A 413 11.49 4.25 -43.76
N GLU A 414 12.26 4.78 -42.81
CA GLU A 414 13.69 5.06 -42.98
C GLU A 414 14.50 3.76 -42.95
N TYR A 415 14.23 2.88 -42.01
CA TYR A 415 14.82 1.55 -41.89
C TYR A 415 14.57 0.70 -43.15
N MET A 416 13.35 0.70 -43.70
CA MET A 416 13.03 0.05 -44.97
C MET A 416 13.76 0.62 -46.17
N LYS A 417 14.18 1.89 -46.15
CA LYS A 417 14.95 2.51 -47.25
C LYS A 417 16.41 2.10 -47.20
N GLU A 418 16.97 1.90 -46.03
CA GLU A 418 18.37 1.49 -45.83
C GLU A 418 18.59 0.01 -46.14
N ASP A 419 17.60 -0.84 -45.89
CA ASP A 419 17.69 -2.30 -46.09
C ASP A 419 17.39 -2.75 -47.55
N LYS A 420 17.08 -1.81 -48.45
CA LYS A 420 16.75 -2.07 -49.86
C LYS A 420 17.96 -2.35 -50.76
N THR A 421 19.15 -2.56 -50.22
CA THR A 421 20.32 -2.90 -51.02
C THR A 421 20.46 -4.38 -51.39
N ASP A 422 19.60 -5.31 -50.83
CA ASP A 422 19.69 -6.75 -51.06
C ASP A 422 18.39 -7.43 -51.55
N PHE A 423 17.38 -6.68 -51.98
CA PHE A 423 16.20 -7.27 -52.65
C PHE A 423 16.15 -6.82 -54.12
N ASP A 424 16.97 -7.43 -54.97
CA ASP A 424 16.68 -7.54 -56.41
C ASP A 424 15.51 -8.53 -56.61
N ILE A 425 14.40 -8.00 -57.14
CA ILE A 425 13.27 -8.77 -57.66
C ILE A 425 13.62 -9.31 -59.04
#